data_d1a3c36db6852d60313b86a92ada81a4
#
_entry.id   d1a3c36db6852d60313b86a92ada81a4
#
_cell.length_a   1.000
_cell.length_b   1.000
_cell.length_c   1.000
_cell.angle_alpha   90.00
_cell.angle_beta   90.00
_cell.angle_gamma   90.00
#
_symmetry.space_group_name_H-M   'P 1'
#
loop_
_entity.id
_entity.type
_entity.pdbx_description
1 polymer ?
#
loop_
_entity_poly.entity_id
_entity_poly.type
_entity_poly.pdbx_seq_one_letter_code
_entity_poly.pdbx_strand_id
1 'polypeptide(L)'
;FDVIIVGGGITGAGTARDCALRGLKVLLVERHDLATGATGRNHGLLHSGARYAVTDRESAEECIKENMILRKIARHCVEETEGLFLTLPEDDLAYQTKFVESCLAAGIRADVIDPKEALRMEPSANPDIIGAVKVPDGAVDPFRLTSANVIDAKLHGAKVLVYSEVTSLIKDGDTIKGVVVYNHITKQKEEYYAPVTVNAGG
;
A
#
# COMPACT_ATOMS: atom_id res chain seq x y z
N PHE A 1 13.51 -23.39 1.09
CA PHE A 1 13.35 -21.98 0.72
C PHE A 1 14.45 -21.15 1.37
N ASP A 2 14.68 -19.93 0.84
CA ASP A 2 15.55 -18.93 1.47
C ASP A 2 14.75 -18.03 2.40
N VAL A 3 13.48 -17.74 2.01
CA VAL A 3 12.57 -16.90 2.77
C VAL A 3 11.17 -17.50 2.76
N ILE A 4 10.52 -17.52 3.95
CA ILE A 4 9.09 -17.79 4.12
C ILE A 4 8.42 -16.48 4.53
N ILE A 5 7.35 -16.11 3.84
CA ILE A 5 6.55 -14.90 4.11
C ILE A 5 5.15 -15.32 4.52
N VAL A 6 4.73 -14.87 5.70
CA VAL A 6 3.42 -15.17 6.28
C VAL A 6 2.51 -13.97 6.08
N GLY A 7 1.46 -14.14 5.27
CA GLY A 7 0.47 -13.12 4.93
C GLY A 7 0.53 -12.67 3.48
N GLY A 8 -0.61 -12.72 2.80
CA GLY A 8 -0.81 -12.38 1.39
C GLY A 8 -1.45 -11.00 1.15
N GLY A 9 -1.28 -10.06 2.09
CA GLY A 9 -1.57 -8.64 1.88
C GLY A 9 -0.49 -7.96 1.06
N ILE A 10 -0.65 -6.64 0.82
CA ILE A 10 0.28 -5.88 -0.02
C ILE A 10 1.73 -5.92 0.50
N THR A 11 1.93 -5.90 1.82
CA THR A 11 3.26 -5.98 2.43
C THR A 11 3.93 -7.32 2.11
N GLY A 12 3.22 -8.44 2.33
CA GLY A 12 3.77 -9.76 2.01
C GLY A 12 3.97 -9.98 0.52
N ALA A 13 3.04 -9.53 -0.31
CA ALA A 13 3.13 -9.62 -1.77
C ALA A 13 4.32 -8.82 -2.32
N GLY A 14 4.51 -7.57 -1.84
CA GLY A 14 5.64 -6.73 -2.23
C GLY A 14 6.98 -7.33 -1.79
N THR A 15 7.06 -7.83 -0.55
CA THR A 15 8.25 -8.52 -0.03
C THR A 15 8.57 -9.78 -0.85
N ALA A 16 7.54 -10.58 -1.17
CA ALA A 16 7.72 -11.79 -1.97
C ALA A 16 8.27 -11.47 -3.37
N ARG A 17 7.74 -10.42 -4.01
CA ARG A 17 8.20 -9.95 -5.29
C ARG A 17 9.66 -9.49 -5.24
N ASP A 18 10.00 -8.61 -4.31
CA ASP A 18 11.37 -8.08 -4.20
C ASP A 18 12.39 -9.19 -3.93
N CYS A 19 12.09 -10.11 -3.01
CA CYS A 19 12.92 -11.27 -2.73
C CYS A 19 13.08 -12.17 -3.97
N ALA A 20 12.01 -12.45 -4.70
CA ALA A 20 12.06 -13.29 -5.90
C ALA A 20 12.86 -12.62 -7.03
N LEU A 21 12.71 -11.31 -7.24
CA LEU A 21 13.50 -10.53 -8.21
C LEU A 21 15.00 -10.55 -7.88
N ARG A 22 15.38 -10.69 -6.62
CA ARG A 22 16.77 -10.86 -6.16
C ARG A 22 17.27 -12.31 -6.29
N GLY A 23 16.47 -13.23 -6.84
CA GLY A 23 16.83 -14.62 -7.07
C GLY A 23 16.71 -15.54 -5.85
N LEU A 24 16.04 -15.08 -4.77
CA LEU A 24 15.79 -15.90 -3.59
C LEU A 24 14.64 -16.88 -3.85
N LYS A 25 14.72 -18.08 -3.27
CA LYS A 25 13.64 -19.07 -3.26
C LYS A 25 12.62 -18.70 -2.20
N VAL A 26 11.49 -18.13 -2.63
CA VAL A 26 10.45 -17.57 -1.76
C VAL A 26 9.26 -18.51 -1.64
N LEU A 27 8.74 -18.66 -0.40
CA LEU A 27 7.42 -19.20 -0.12
C LEU A 27 6.56 -18.11 0.52
N LEU A 28 5.43 -17.77 -0.09
CA LEU A 28 4.40 -16.94 0.51
C LEU A 28 3.22 -17.82 0.93
N VAL A 29 2.77 -17.66 2.18
CA VAL A 29 1.66 -18.43 2.76
C VAL A 29 0.57 -17.48 3.23
N GLU A 30 -0.65 -17.67 2.71
CA GLU A 30 -1.83 -16.87 3.06
C GLU A 30 -2.99 -17.80 3.46
N ARG A 31 -3.61 -17.53 4.62
CA ARG A 31 -4.68 -18.39 5.19
C ARG A 31 -6.00 -18.32 4.42
N HIS A 32 -6.26 -17.21 3.73
CA HIS A 32 -7.46 -17.00 2.91
C HIS A 32 -7.06 -16.78 1.45
N ASP A 33 -7.77 -15.90 0.75
CA ASP A 33 -7.34 -15.37 -0.53
C ASP A 33 -6.48 -14.12 -0.33
N LEU A 34 -5.82 -13.66 -1.40
CA LEU A 34 -4.97 -12.47 -1.36
C LEU A 34 -5.78 -11.22 -0.98
N ALA A 35 -5.14 -10.30 -0.27
CA ALA A 35 -5.69 -9.00 0.08
C ALA A 35 -6.98 -8.99 0.90
N THR A 36 -7.36 -10.07 1.57
CA THR A 36 -8.62 -10.16 2.34
C THR A 36 -8.59 -9.42 3.69
N GLY A 37 -7.41 -9.02 4.16
CA GLY A 37 -7.21 -8.25 5.40
C GLY A 37 -7.33 -6.74 5.19
N ALA A 38 -6.50 -5.98 5.89
CA ALA A 38 -6.45 -4.51 5.81
C ALA A 38 -6.23 -3.99 4.39
N THR A 39 -5.46 -4.73 3.58
CA THR A 39 -5.18 -4.39 2.17
C THR A 39 -6.45 -4.25 1.33
N GLY A 40 -7.44 -5.13 1.50
CA GLY A 40 -8.70 -5.04 0.75
C GLY A 40 -9.80 -4.22 1.44
N ARG A 41 -9.49 -3.58 2.57
CA ARG A 41 -10.45 -2.81 3.38
C ARG A 41 -10.06 -1.35 3.55
N ASN A 42 -9.13 -0.87 2.73
CA ASN A 42 -8.74 0.53 2.68
C ASN A 42 -9.67 1.32 1.74
N HIS A 43 -9.53 2.64 1.73
CA HIS A 43 -10.34 3.54 0.89
C HIS A 43 -9.84 3.68 -0.55
N GLY A 44 -8.80 2.96 -0.96
CA GLY A 44 -8.28 2.98 -2.34
C GLY A 44 -7.59 4.27 -2.77
N LEU A 45 -7.16 5.11 -1.84
CA LEU A 45 -6.39 6.31 -2.18
C LEU A 45 -4.88 6.04 -2.18
N LEU A 46 -4.22 6.45 -3.25
CA LEU A 46 -2.78 6.58 -3.34
C LEU A 46 -2.40 8.01 -2.93
N HIS A 47 -2.09 8.19 -1.65
CA HIS A 47 -1.77 9.50 -1.09
C HIS A 47 -0.47 10.07 -1.64
N SER A 48 -0.46 11.37 -1.90
CA SER A 48 0.76 12.16 -2.16
C SER A 48 1.54 12.51 -0.89
N GLY A 49 0.93 12.32 0.28
CA GLY A 49 1.49 12.77 1.55
C GLY A 49 1.07 14.17 1.97
N ALA A 50 0.29 14.90 1.16
CA ALA A 50 -0.11 16.27 1.42
C ALA A 50 -0.73 16.47 2.81
N ARG A 51 -1.53 15.51 3.30
CA ARG A 51 -2.14 15.56 4.65
C ARG A 51 -1.11 15.61 5.79
N TYR A 52 0.11 15.19 5.57
CA TYR A 52 1.19 15.20 6.56
C TYR A 52 2.11 16.42 6.42
N ALA A 53 2.07 17.14 5.29
CA ALA A 53 3.04 18.16 4.92
C ALA A 53 3.29 19.24 5.99
N VAL A 54 2.24 19.62 6.75
CA VAL A 54 2.33 20.66 7.79
C VAL A 54 2.87 20.11 9.12
N THR A 55 2.57 18.86 9.44
CA THR A 55 2.81 18.29 10.79
C THR A 55 3.95 17.28 10.82
N ASP A 56 4.20 16.61 9.70
CA ASP A 56 5.22 15.55 9.57
C ASP A 56 5.78 15.56 8.15
N ARG A 57 6.75 16.42 7.94
CA ARG A 57 7.37 16.61 6.62
C ARG A 57 8.06 15.36 6.12
N GLU A 58 8.71 14.59 6.99
CA GLU A 58 9.44 13.38 6.62
C GLU A 58 8.49 12.34 6.02
N SER A 59 7.36 12.06 6.70
CA SER A 59 6.31 11.19 6.17
C SER A 59 5.72 11.72 4.86
N ALA A 60 5.57 13.03 4.70
CA ALA A 60 5.08 13.62 3.46
C ALA A 60 6.06 13.37 2.29
N GLU A 61 7.37 13.56 2.51
CA GLU A 61 8.43 13.32 1.52
C GLU A 61 8.52 11.84 1.12
N GLU A 62 8.37 10.92 2.08
CA GLU A 62 8.33 9.48 1.81
C GLU A 62 7.10 9.11 0.98
N CYS A 63 5.92 9.57 1.38
CA CYS A 63 4.67 9.29 0.67
C CYS A 63 4.72 9.74 -0.79
N ILE A 64 5.20 10.96 -1.09
CA ILE A 64 5.26 11.43 -2.48
C ILE A 64 6.26 10.61 -3.31
N LYS A 65 7.40 10.21 -2.74
CA LYS A 65 8.36 9.36 -3.42
C LYS A 65 7.74 8.02 -3.80
N GLU A 66 7.07 7.35 -2.86
CA GLU A 66 6.39 6.08 -3.10
C GLU A 66 5.23 6.21 -4.09
N ASN A 67 4.42 7.29 -3.98
CA ASN A 67 3.35 7.59 -4.93
C ASN A 67 3.89 7.67 -6.36
N MET A 68 4.97 8.42 -6.58
CA MET A 68 5.58 8.58 -7.91
C MET A 68 6.20 7.28 -8.44
N ILE A 69 6.75 6.43 -7.55
CA ILE A 69 7.25 5.10 -7.92
C ILE A 69 6.09 4.21 -8.38
N LEU A 70 5.02 4.13 -7.60
CA LEU A 70 3.86 3.28 -7.92
C LEU A 70 3.17 3.72 -9.21
N ARG A 71 3.02 5.01 -9.47
CA ARG A 71 2.51 5.54 -10.76
C ARG A 71 3.34 5.08 -11.95
N LYS A 72 4.64 4.88 -11.76
CA LYS A 72 5.56 4.43 -12.81
C LYS A 72 5.53 2.91 -13.00
N ILE A 73 5.67 2.14 -11.91
CA ILE A 73 5.85 0.68 -11.97
C ILE A 73 4.54 -0.11 -11.95
N ALA A 74 3.47 0.48 -11.39
CA ALA A 74 2.15 -0.14 -11.24
C ALA A 74 1.05 0.68 -11.92
N ARG A 75 1.35 1.30 -13.05
CA ARG A 75 0.44 2.20 -13.79
C ARG A 75 -0.93 1.60 -14.08
N HIS A 76 -1.00 0.30 -14.30
CA HIS A 76 -2.24 -0.43 -14.56
C HIS A 76 -3.13 -0.61 -13.31
N CYS A 77 -2.62 -0.26 -12.12
CA CYS A 77 -3.34 -0.32 -10.85
C CYS A 77 -3.72 1.06 -10.31
N VAL A 78 -3.24 2.14 -10.94
CA VAL A 78 -3.37 3.51 -10.44
C VAL A 78 -4.14 4.35 -11.45
N GLU A 79 -5.13 5.10 -10.95
CA GLU A 79 -5.84 6.14 -11.69
C GLU A 79 -5.42 7.52 -11.17
N GLU A 80 -5.05 8.43 -12.08
CA GLU A 80 -4.59 9.77 -11.73
C GLU A 80 -5.80 10.69 -11.53
N THR A 81 -6.55 10.46 -10.45
CA THR A 81 -7.78 11.18 -10.12
C THR A 81 -7.53 12.53 -9.46
N GLU A 82 -6.28 12.77 -9.00
CA GLU A 82 -5.93 13.89 -8.13
C GLU A 82 -6.68 13.86 -6.79
N GLY A 83 -6.44 14.83 -5.92
CA GLY A 83 -7.12 14.99 -4.64
C GLY A 83 -7.39 16.47 -4.37
N LEU A 84 -8.46 16.76 -3.64
CA LEU A 84 -8.86 18.12 -3.26
C LEU A 84 -8.79 18.28 -1.74
N PHE A 85 -8.10 19.33 -1.30
CA PHE A 85 -8.21 19.86 0.06
C PHE A 85 -9.08 21.10 0.02
N LEU A 86 -10.21 21.03 0.71
CA LEU A 86 -11.25 22.06 0.68
C LEU A 86 -11.20 22.88 1.96
N THR A 87 -11.38 24.20 1.86
CA THR A 87 -11.51 25.11 2.98
C THR A 87 -12.97 25.52 3.10
N LEU A 88 -13.58 25.29 4.26
CA LEU A 88 -14.95 25.66 4.58
C LEU A 88 -15.00 27.06 5.21
N PRO A 89 -16.19 27.73 5.27
CA PRO A 89 -16.32 29.06 5.87
C PRO A 89 -15.86 29.14 7.33
N GLU A 90 -15.96 28.05 8.09
CA GLU A 90 -15.53 27.95 9.48
C GLU A 90 -14.02 27.71 9.65
N ASP A 91 -13.31 27.39 8.57
CA ASP A 91 -11.87 27.16 8.59
C ASP A 91 -11.09 28.47 8.44
N ASP A 92 -9.84 28.46 8.89
CA ASP A 92 -8.93 29.56 8.67
C ASP A 92 -8.32 29.50 7.25
N LEU A 93 -8.76 30.39 6.35
CA LEU A 93 -8.25 30.47 4.99
C LEU A 93 -6.73 30.77 4.96
N ALA A 94 -6.17 31.43 5.97
CA ALA A 94 -4.73 31.67 6.05
C ALA A 94 -3.93 30.36 6.20
N TYR A 95 -4.55 29.32 6.72
CA TYR A 95 -3.94 27.98 6.79
C TYR A 95 -3.64 27.41 5.40
N GLN A 96 -4.42 27.77 4.37
CA GLN A 96 -4.20 27.32 3.00
C GLN A 96 -2.79 27.71 2.48
N THR A 97 -2.32 28.93 2.77
CA THR A 97 -0.97 29.36 2.38
C THR A 97 0.09 28.48 3.03
N LYS A 98 0.00 28.28 4.35
CA LYS A 98 0.92 27.40 5.09
C LYS A 98 0.89 25.97 4.56
N PHE A 99 -0.28 25.45 4.22
CA PHE A 99 -0.45 24.11 3.66
C PHE A 99 0.27 23.97 2.31
N VAL A 100 0.06 24.93 1.39
CA VAL A 100 0.70 24.94 0.07
C VAL A 100 2.22 25.02 0.20
N GLU A 101 2.74 25.96 1.02
CA GLU A 101 4.18 26.10 1.26
C GLU A 101 4.78 24.82 1.82
N SER A 102 4.11 24.17 2.77
CA SER A 102 4.55 22.89 3.36
C SER A 102 4.56 21.75 2.35
N CYS A 103 3.55 21.66 1.48
CA CYS A 103 3.49 20.69 0.40
C CYS A 103 4.66 20.87 -0.56
N LEU A 104 4.89 22.10 -1.03
CA LEU A 104 6.00 22.42 -1.94
C LEU A 104 7.36 22.13 -1.30
N ALA A 105 7.54 22.44 -0.01
CA ALA A 105 8.75 22.13 0.74
C ALA A 105 9.01 20.62 0.89
N ALA A 106 7.95 19.79 0.87
CA ALA A 106 8.02 18.33 0.88
C ALA A 106 8.10 17.72 -0.54
N GLY A 107 8.18 18.54 -1.60
CA GLY A 107 8.23 18.07 -2.99
C GLY A 107 6.89 17.65 -3.56
N ILE A 108 5.78 18.04 -2.93
CA ILE A 108 4.41 17.75 -3.34
C ILE A 108 3.86 18.95 -4.11
N ARG A 109 3.42 18.73 -5.36
CA ARG A 109 2.69 19.77 -6.11
C ARG A 109 1.39 20.11 -5.38
N ALA A 110 1.11 21.39 -5.20
CA ALA A 110 -0.10 21.89 -4.56
C ALA A 110 -0.58 23.13 -5.31
N ASP A 111 -1.65 22.99 -6.05
CA ASP A 111 -2.21 24.03 -6.92
C ASP A 111 -3.43 24.65 -6.23
N VAL A 112 -3.40 25.94 -5.90
CA VAL A 112 -4.60 26.65 -5.45
C VAL A 112 -5.52 26.81 -6.65
N ILE A 113 -6.76 26.39 -6.51
CA ILE A 113 -7.79 26.47 -7.56
C ILE A 113 -9.02 27.25 -7.05
N ASP A 114 -9.77 27.81 -7.99
CA ASP A 114 -11.03 28.51 -7.66
C ASP A 114 -12.06 27.50 -7.08
N PRO A 115 -12.81 27.85 -6.00
CA PRO A 115 -13.85 27.01 -5.44
C PRO A 115 -14.85 26.47 -6.46
N LYS A 116 -15.22 27.28 -7.49
CA LYS A 116 -16.12 26.84 -8.54
C LYS A 116 -15.50 25.79 -9.45
N GLU A 117 -14.18 25.82 -9.62
CA GLU A 117 -13.46 24.77 -10.34
C GLU A 117 -13.45 23.47 -9.53
N ALA A 118 -13.20 23.55 -8.23
CA ALA A 118 -13.25 22.39 -7.34
C ALA A 118 -14.67 21.74 -7.35
N LEU A 119 -15.73 22.55 -7.33
CA LEU A 119 -17.11 22.05 -7.43
C LEU A 119 -17.45 21.46 -8.80
N ARG A 120 -16.77 21.89 -9.89
CA ARG A 120 -16.91 21.21 -11.19
C ARG A 120 -16.18 19.87 -11.21
N MET A 121 -15.04 19.75 -10.51
CA MET A 121 -14.30 18.49 -10.38
C MET A 121 -15.02 17.50 -9.49
N GLU A 122 -15.61 17.97 -8.38
CA GLU A 122 -16.34 17.16 -7.42
C GLU A 122 -17.69 17.83 -7.06
N PRO A 123 -18.73 17.56 -7.84
CA PRO A 123 -20.05 18.19 -7.66
C PRO A 123 -20.74 17.82 -6.35
N SER A 124 -20.30 16.74 -5.68
CA SER A 124 -20.84 16.30 -4.39
C SER A 124 -20.18 17.00 -3.18
N ALA A 125 -19.14 17.82 -3.43
CA ALA A 125 -18.50 18.59 -2.36
C ALA A 125 -19.45 19.63 -1.76
N ASN A 126 -19.14 20.10 -0.55
CA ASN A 126 -19.91 21.16 0.10
C ASN A 126 -19.92 22.41 -0.80
N PRO A 127 -21.09 22.96 -1.18
CA PRO A 127 -21.18 24.12 -2.06
C PRO A 127 -20.65 25.41 -1.45
N ASP A 128 -20.52 25.48 -0.12
CA ASP A 128 -20.10 26.68 0.62
C ASP A 128 -18.58 26.79 0.79
N ILE A 129 -17.78 25.97 0.08
CA ILE A 129 -16.32 26.05 0.14
C ILE A 129 -15.82 27.43 -0.27
N ILE A 130 -14.81 27.94 0.48
CA ILE A 130 -14.20 29.27 0.26
C ILE A 130 -12.78 29.19 -0.28
N GLY A 131 -12.19 27.99 -0.33
CA GLY A 131 -10.86 27.73 -0.88
C GLY A 131 -10.70 26.28 -1.27
N ALA A 132 -9.79 26.01 -2.21
CA ALA A 132 -9.45 24.65 -2.61
C ALA A 132 -8.00 24.54 -3.04
N VAL A 133 -7.36 23.43 -2.70
CA VAL A 133 -6.00 23.08 -3.15
C VAL A 133 -6.05 21.69 -3.78
N LYS A 134 -5.54 21.59 -4.99
CA LYS A 134 -5.41 20.36 -5.73
C LYS A 134 -4.02 19.76 -5.53
N VAL A 135 -3.95 18.46 -5.26
CA VAL A 135 -2.72 17.70 -4.98
C VAL A 135 -2.66 16.42 -5.82
N PRO A 136 -1.45 15.85 -6.04
CA PRO A 136 -1.29 14.66 -6.86
C PRO A 136 -1.62 13.36 -6.09
N ASP A 137 -2.77 13.27 -5.43
CA ASP A 137 -3.34 12.02 -4.97
C ASP A 137 -3.85 11.21 -6.17
N GLY A 138 -4.14 9.95 -5.97
CA GLY A 138 -4.71 9.08 -7.01
C GLY A 138 -5.59 8.01 -6.39
N ALA A 139 -6.33 7.29 -7.21
CA ALA A 139 -6.98 6.06 -6.80
C ALA A 139 -6.09 4.86 -7.12
N VAL A 140 -6.08 3.86 -6.25
CA VAL A 140 -5.37 2.60 -6.45
C VAL A 140 -6.29 1.43 -6.21
N ASP A 141 -6.25 0.44 -7.11
CA ASP A 141 -6.91 -0.85 -6.90
C ASP A 141 -5.98 -1.75 -6.07
N PRO A 142 -6.27 -1.95 -4.77
CA PRO A 142 -5.39 -2.71 -3.88
C PRO A 142 -5.38 -4.21 -4.21
N PHE A 143 -6.47 -4.75 -4.75
CA PHE A 143 -6.54 -6.15 -5.15
C PHE A 143 -5.68 -6.40 -6.39
N ARG A 144 -5.80 -5.52 -7.39
CA ARG A 144 -5.01 -5.59 -8.61
C ARG A 144 -3.52 -5.40 -8.31
N LEU A 145 -3.17 -4.42 -7.47
CA LEU A 145 -1.79 -4.17 -7.08
C LEU A 145 -1.17 -5.37 -6.34
N THR A 146 -1.90 -5.96 -5.38
CA THR A 146 -1.45 -7.14 -4.64
C THR A 146 -1.28 -8.34 -5.56
N SER A 147 -2.27 -8.60 -6.41
CA SER A 147 -2.23 -9.71 -7.37
C SER A 147 -1.10 -9.56 -8.39
N ALA A 148 -0.84 -8.35 -8.89
CA ALA A 148 0.25 -8.07 -9.80
C ALA A 148 1.62 -8.39 -9.17
N ASN A 149 1.84 -7.99 -7.90
CA ASN A 149 3.06 -8.33 -7.17
C ASN A 149 3.21 -9.85 -7.00
N VAL A 150 2.13 -10.56 -6.66
CA VAL A 150 2.17 -12.03 -6.49
C VAL A 150 2.41 -12.74 -7.82
N ILE A 151 1.79 -12.29 -8.91
CA ILE A 151 2.01 -12.86 -10.25
C ILE A 151 3.47 -12.68 -10.66
N ASP A 152 4.02 -11.47 -10.50
CA ASP A 152 5.41 -11.18 -10.83
C ASP A 152 6.39 -12.02 -9.97
N ALA A 153 6.12 -12.14 -8.66
CA ALA A 153 6.87 -13.03 -7.77
C ALA A 153 6.87 -14.49 -8.28
N LYS A 154 5.70 -15.01 -8.72
CA LYS A 154 5.58 -16.37 -9.27
C LYS A 154 6.34 -16.52 -10.58
N LEU A 155 6.32 -15.52 -11.46
CA LEU A 155 7.10 -15.53 -12.70
C LEU A 155 8.61 -15.60 -12.43
N HIS A 156 9.05 -15.09 -11.26
CA HIS A 156 10.44 -15.17 -10.79
C HIS A 156 10.70 -16.34 -9.83
N GLY A 157 9.81 -17.35 -9.80
CA GLY A 157 10.04 -18.62 -9.10
C GLY A 157 9.51 -18.70 -7.67
N ALA A 158 8.78 -17.71 -7.17
CA ALA A 158 8.15 -17.81 -5.86
C ALA A 158 7.02 -18.86 -5.86
N LYS A 159 6.97 -19.67 -4.79
CA LYS A 159 5.81 -20.52 -4.47
C LYS A 159 4.82 -19.72 -3.62
N VAL A 160 3.55 -19.79 -3.98
CA VAL A 160 2.47 -19.10 -3.28
C VAL A 160 1.39 -20.10 -2.89
N LEU A 161 1.04 -20.13 -1.62
CA LEU A 161 0.00 -20.97 -1.05
C LEU A 161 -1.10 -20.06 -0.48
N VAL A 162 -2.25 -20.05 -1.10
CA VAL A 162 -3.48 -19.46 -0.57
C VAL A 162 -4.33 -20.53 0.13
N TYR A 163 -5.29 -20.14 0.94
CA TYR A 163 -6.08 -21.03 1.80
C TYR A 163 -5.21 -21.96 2.64
N SER A 164 -4.05 -21.43 3.05
CA SER A 164 -3.00 -22.17 3.77
C SER A 164 -2.56 -21.35 4.96
N GLU A 165 -2.75 -21.89 6.16
CA GLU A 165 -2.52 -21.17 7.42
C GLU A 165 -1.23 -21.63 8.08
N VAL A 166 -0.38 -20.71 8.46
CA VAL A 166 0.75 -20.98 9.36
C VAL A 166 0.20 -21.20 10.77
N THR A 167 0.24 -22.44 11.24
CA THR A 167 -0.31 -22.81 12.55
C THR A 167 0.72 -22.79 13.67
N SER A 168 2.00 -22.95 13.35
CA SER A 168 3.10 -22.87 14.31
C SER A 168 4.44 -22.59 13.63
N LEU A 169 5.39 -22.12 14.43
CA LEU A 169 6.79 -21.96 14.04
C LEU A 169 7.58 -23.21 14.39
N ILE A 170 8.47 -23.64 13.51
CA ILE A 170 9.45 -24.69 13.78
C ILE A 170 10.69 -24.01 14.36
N LYS A 171 11.09 -24.40 15.56
CA LYS A 171 12.21 -23.79 16.31
C LYS A 171 13.29 -24.80 16.61
N ASP A 172 14.52 -24.29 16.69
CA ASP A 172 15.70 -24.96 17.24
C ASP A 172 16.31 -24.00 18.27
N GLY A 173 16.04 -24.24 19.55
CA GLY A 173 16.28 -23.28 20.62
C GLY A 173 15.52 -21.97 20.36
N ASP A 174 16.22 -20.86 20.32
CA ASP A 174 15.66 -19.52 20.05
C ASP A 174 15.60 -19.17 18.55
N THR A 175 16.08 -20.07 17.70
CA THR A 175 16.13 -19.83 16.25
C THR A 175 14.90 -20.41 15.56
N ILE A 176 14.22 -19.60 14.73
CA ILE A 176 13.16 -20.06 13.84
C ILE A 176 13.82 -20.75 12.65
N LYS A 177 13.41 -21.96 12.32
CA LYS A 177 13.89 -22.78 11.20
C LYS A 177 12.85 -22.96 10.10
N GLY A 178 11.58 -22.64 10.40
CA GLY A 178 10.50 -22.84 9.44
C GLY A 178 9.13 -22.66 10.05
N VAL A 179 8.14 -23.14 9.32
CA VAL A 179 6.72 -23.05 9.69
C VAL A 179 5.98 -24.36 9.44
N VAL A 180 4.95 -24.63 10.22
CA VAL A 180 3.95 -25.67 9.95
C VAL A 180 2.75 -25.00 9.30
N VAL A 181 2.36 -25.48 8.13
CA VAL A 181 1.26 -24.94 7.33
C VAL A 181 0.12 -25.94 7.27
N TYR A 182 -1.10 -25.50 7.58
CA TYR A 182 -2.32 -26.27 7.36
C TYR A 182 -3.04 -25.77 6.13
N ASN A 183 -3.21 -26.63 5.14
CA ASN A 183 -3.95 -26.31 3.92
C ASN A 183 -5.46 -26.57 4.13
N HIS A 184 -6.28 -25.51 4.06
CA HIS A 184 -7.72 -25.58 4.30
C HIS A 184 -8.50 -26.28 3.17
N ILE A 185 -7.90 -26.46 1.98
CA ILE A 185 -8.53 -27.18 0.87
C ILE A 185 -8.26 -28.69 0.99
N THR A 186 -6.96 -29.07 1.08
CA THR A 186 -6.55 -30.49 1.14
C THR A 186 -6.69 -31.11 2.52
N LYS A 187 -6.86 -30.27 3.58
CA LYS A 187 -6.91 -30.68 4.99
C LYS A 187 -5.61 -31.33 5.49
N GLN A 188 -4.49 -31.02 4.84
CA GLN A 188 -3.19 -31.59 5.17
C GLN A 188 -2.29 -30.56 5.88
N LYS A 189 -1.38 -31.07 6.71
CA LYS A 189 -0.31 -30.29 7.31
C LYS A 189 1.00 -30.58 6.59
N GLU A 190 1.75 -29.54 6.31
CA GLU A 190 3.08 -29.61 5.70
C GLU A 190 4.06 -28.73 6.47
N GLU A 191 5.33 -29.13 6.49
CA GLU A 191 6.40 -28.36 7.09
C GLU A 191 7.26 -27.70 5.99
N TYR A 192 7.56 -26.42 6.17
CA TYR A 192 8.43 -25.69 5.26
C TYR A 192 9.57 -25.06 6.04
N TYR A 193 10.78 -25.13 5.51
CA TYR A 193 11.99 -24.68 6.15
C TYR A 193 12.65 -23.55 5.38
N ALA A 194 13.13 -22.53 6.12
CA ALA A 194 13.92 -21.42 5.61
C ALA A 194 14.72 -20.77 6.75
N PRO A 195 15.88 -20.20 6.46
CA PRO A 195 16.65 -19.44 7.47
C PRO A 195 15.97 -18.13 7.88
N VAL A 196 15.06 -17.59 7.06
CA VAL A 196 14.34 -16.34 7.32
C VAL A 196 12.84 -16.57 7.24
N THR A 197 12.10 -16.11 8.24
CA THR A 197 10.64 -16.07 8.24
C THR A 197 10.19 -14.63 8.50
N VAL A 198 9.45 -14.06 7.54
CA VAL A 198 8.88 -12.71 7.62
C VAL A 198 7.41 -12.79 8.04
N ASN A 199 7.05 -12.12 9.11
CA ASN A 199 5.65 -11.99 9.51
C ASN A 199 5.06 -10.70 8.89
N ALA A 200 4.20 -10.90 7.91
CA ALA A 200 3.40 -9.86 7.24
C ALA A 200 1.89 -10.13 7.39
N GLY A 201 1.48 -10.82 8.47
CA GLY A 201 0.10 -11.28 8.67
C GLY A 201 -0.92 -10.20 9.05
N GLY A 202 -0.45 -8.99 9.38
CA GLY A 202 -1.29 -7.85 9.76
C GLY A 202 -1.74 -7.86 11.22
#